data_6731b3fa8d3b7c26b4bb170ec85e0fb7
#
_entry.id   6731b3fa8d3b7c26b4bb170ec85e0fb7
#
_cell.length_a   1.000
_cell.length_b   1.000
_cell.length_c   1.000
_cell.angle_alpha   90.00
_cell.angle_beta   90.00
_cell.angle_gamma   90.00
#
_symmetry.space_group_name_H-M   'P 1'
#
loop_
_entity.id
_entity.type
_entity.pdbx_description
1 polymer ?
#
loop_
_entity_poly.entity_id
_entity_poly.type
_entity_poly.pdbx_seq_one_letter_code
_entity_poly.pdbx_strand_id
1 'polypeptide(L)'
;MISSCRLPKNLPTRVVHGDPKISNVMFEGDRAIGMIDLDTCNRHTVLVDIGDAIRSWCRDGYEDEVQRFHLDRFEGILKGYAESGSTLCSDEVNALWMAGPMITLELSSRFARDVLEDEYFAYDQTQYDSRRAHNLARMKSMMYLAEDMLNHRNEMIEAAHDYFP
;
A
#
# COMPACT_ATOMS: atom_id res chain seq x y z
N MET A 1 13.46 6.88 10.50
CA MET A 1 12.57 6.51 9.40
C MET A 1 11.22 5.98 9.90
N ILE A 2 11.13 4.84 10.58
CA ILE A 2 9.84 4.25 11.03
C ILE A 2 9.03 5.14 12.00
N SER A 3 9.68 5.90 12.88
CA SER A 3 8.99 6.77 13.85
C SER A 3 8.25 7.96 13.23
N SER A 4 8.57 8.33 12.00
CA SER A 4 7.93 9.44 11.27
C SER A 4 6.75 9.00 10.38
N CYS A 5 6.56 7.69 10.18
CA CYS A 5 5.48 7.13 9.35
C CYS A 5 4.32 6.62 10.21
N ARG A 6 3.70 7.51 10.99
CA ARG A 6 2.49 7.18 11.76
C ARG A 6 1.36 8.10 11.35
N LEU A 7 0.23 7.51 10.97
CA LEU A 7 -0.97 8.28 10.71
C LEU A 7 -1.45 9.04 11.96
N PRO A 8 -2.05 10.21 11.80
CA PRO A 8 -2.71 10.95 12.90
C PRO A 8 -3.74 10.07 13.61
N LYS A 9 -3.87 10.25 14.95
CA LYS A 9 -4.74 9.38 15.76
C LYS A 9 -6.24 9.64 15.60
N ASN A 10 -6.63 10.84 15.16
CA ASN A 10 -8.03 11.28 15.15
C ASN A 10 -8.61 11.37 13.72
N LEU A 11 -8.13 10.55 12.81
CA LEU A 11 -8.68 10.50 11.46
C LEU A 11 -10.09 9.88 11.45
N PRO A 12 -10.98 10.33 10.56
CA PRO A 12 -12.30 9.74 10.40
C PRO A 12 -12.23 8.25 10.14
N THR A 13 -13.22 7.52 10.66
CA THR A 13 -13.36 6.08 10.39
C THR A 13 -14.50 5.82 9.42
N ARG A 14 -14.24 4.98 8.44
CA ARG A 14 -15.21 4.52 7.43
C ARG A 14 -15.21 2.99 7.38
N VAL A 15 -16.11 2.40 6.64
CA VAL A 15 -15.96 1.00 6.23
C VAL A 15 -14.90 0.96 5.15
N VAL A 16 -13.86 0.17 5.39
CA VAL A 16 -12.72 -0.03 4.49
C VAL A 16 -12.64 -1.50 4.08
N HIS A 17 -12.01 -1.77 2.94
CA HIS A 17 -11.76 -3.13 2.46
C HIS A 17 -10.71 -3.84 3.33
N GLY A 18 -9.63 -3.13 3.66
CA GLY A 18 -8.53 -3.61 4.49
C GLY A 18 -7.41 -4.34 3.74
N ASP A 19 -7.63 -4.76 2.49
CA ASP A 19 -6.62 -5.40 1.62
C ASP A 19 -6.94 -5.16 0.13
N PRO A 20 -7.01 -3.89 -0.35
CA PRO A 20 -7.36 -3.58 -1.74
C PRO A 20 -6.18 -3.75 -2.71
N LYS A 21 -5.36 -4.77 -2.51
CA LYS A 21 -4.26 -5.10 -3.45
C LYS A 21 -4.80 -5.40 -4.85
N ILE A 22 -3.96 -5.21 -5.88
CA ILE A 22 -4.37 -5.35 -7.28
C ILE A 22 -4.97 -6.74 -7.59
N SER A 23 -4.50 -7.80 -6.94
CA SER A 23 -5.03 -9.16 -7.13
C SER A 23 -6.44 -9.36 -6.56
N ASN A 24 -6.93 -8.43 -5.74
CA ASN A 24 -8.30 -8.42 -5.22
C ASN A 24 -9.23 -7.53 -6.06
N VAL A 25 -8.74 -6.93 -7.14
CA VAL A 25 -9.55 -6.18 -8.11
C VAL A 25 -9.89 -7.07 -9.30
N MET A 26 -11.18 -7.18 -9.61
CA MET A 26 -11.67 -7.93 -10.77
C MET A 26 -11.72 -7.01 -11.98
N PHE A 27 -11.24 -7.50 -13.11
CA PHE A 27 -11.23 -6.78 -14.38
C PHE A 27 -12.03 -7.52 -15.47
N GLU A 28 -12.69 -6.76 -16.32
CA GLU A 28 -13.23 -7.19 -17.60
C GLU A 28 -12.54 -6.36 -18.69
N GLY A 29 -11.58 -6.97 -19.40
CA GLY A 29 -10.64 -6.21 -20.24
C GLY A 29 -9.85 -5.22 -19.38
N ASP A 30 -9.85 -3.95 -19.73
CA ASP A 30 -9.16 -2.88 -19.01
C ASP A 30 -10.02 -2.17 -17.95
N ARG A 31 -11.24 -2.67 -17.71
CA ARG A 31 -12.19 -2.06 -16.81
C ARG A 31 -12.27 -2.82 -15.48
N ALA A 32 -12.00 -2.15 -14.37
CA ALA A 32 -12.29 -2.69 -13.05
C ALA A 32 -13.81 -2.79 -12.84
N ILE A 33 -14.30 -3.98 -12.45
CA ILE A 33 -15.74 -4.28 -12.30
C ILE A 33 -16.16 -4.64 -10.88
N GLY A 34 -15.18 -4.88 -9.99
CA GLY A 34 -15.49 -5.24 -8.61
C GLY A 34 -14.24 -5.53 -7.79
N MET A 35 -14.47 -5.75 -6.50
CA MET A 35 -13.45 -6.18 -5.55
C MET A 35 -13.91 -7.46 -4.86
N ILE A 36 -12.95 -8.33 -4.52
CA ILE A 36 -13.16 -9.62 -3.85
C ILE A 36 -12.31 -9.67 -2.58
N ASP A 37 -12.44 -10.74 -1.80
CA ASP A 37 -11.69 -10.97 -0.55
C ASP A 37 -12.07 -9.95 0.53
N LEU A 38 -13.35 -9.93 0.87
CA LEU A 38 -13.95 -8.97 1.80
C LEU A 38 -13.78 -9.36 3.29
N ASP A 39 -13.03 -10.40 3.60
CA ASP A 39 -12.84 -10.92 4.95
C ASP A 39 -12.12 -9.92 5.88
N THR A 40 -11.38 -8.97 5.29
CA THR A 40 -10.66 -7.92 6.00
C THR A 40 -11.45 -6.63 6.18
N CYS A 41 -12.69 -6.56 5.66
CA CYS A 41 -13.54 -5.38 5.80
C CYS A 41 -13.78 -5.03 7.26
N ASN A 42 -13.49 -3.80 7.62
CA ASN A 42 -13.67 -3.31 8.99
C ASN A 42 -13.88 -1.78 9.01
N ARG A 43 -14.00 -1.21 10.23
CA ARG A 43 -14.05 0.25 10.41
C ARG A 43 -12.65 0.78 10.73
N HIS A 44 -12.08 1.53 9.79
CA HIS A 44 -10.77 2.14 9.92
C HIS A 44 -10.70 3.48 9.18
N THR A 45 -9.58 4.21 9.26
CA THR A 45 -9.34 5.33 8.35
C THR A 45 -9.16 4.82 6.92
N VAL A 46 -9.71 5.56 5.96
CA VAL A 46 -9.55 5.24 4.53
C VAL A 46 -8.09 5.24 4.05
N LEU A 47 -7.20 5.88 4.80
CA LEU A 47 -5.77 5.89 4.47
C LEU A 47 -5.12 4.51 4.56
N VAL A 48 -5.75 3.54 5.24
CA VAL A 48 -5.30 2.14 5.21
C VAL A 48 -5.53 1.54 3.83
N ASP A 49 -6.73 1.73 3.25
CA ASP A 49 -7.04 1.25 1.90
C ASP A 49 -6.22 1.96 0.83
N ILE A 50 -6.16 3.29 0.90
CA ILE A 50 -5.35 4.07 -0.05
C ILE A 50 -3.87 3.67 0.06
N GLY A 51 -3.37 3.47 1.27
CA GLY A 51 -1.99 3.05 1.52
C GLY A 51 -1.67 1.66 0.94
N ASP A 52 -2.60 0.71 1.06
CA ASP A 52 -2.41 -0.62 0.49
C ASP A 52 -2.54 -0.61 -1.04
N ALA A 53 -3.46 0.19 -1.59
CA ALA A 53 -3.52 0.44 -3.03
C ALA A 53 -2.20 1.04 -3.55
N ILE A 54 -1.65 2.07 -2.90
CA ILE A 54 -0.35 2.66 -3.26
C ILE A 54 0.75 1.60 -3.24
N ARG A 55 0.85 0.83 -2.16
CA ARG A 55 1.84 -0.26 -2.04
C ARG A 55 1.74 -1.27 -3.17
N SER A 56 0.52 -1.65 -3.56
CA SER A 56 0.28 -2.73 -4.51
C SER A 56 0.25 -2.26 -5.97
N TRP A 57 -0.32 -1.08 -6.25
CA TRP A 57 -0.59 -0.64 -7.62
C TRP A 57 0.50 0.28 -8.18
N CYS A 58 1.24 0.99 -7.29
CA CYS A 58 2.27 1.94 -7.72
C CYS A 58 3.66 1.32 -7.85
N ARG A 59 3.75 0.04 -8.15
CA ARG A 59 4.99 -0.70 -8.44
C ARG A 59 4.76 -1.72 -9.55
N ASP A 60 5.85 -2.24 -10.10
CA ASP A 60 5.83 -3.40 -10.99
C ASP A 60 6.17 -4.68 -10.21
N GLY A 61 6.05 -5.85 -10.88
CA GLY A 61 6.55 -7.13 -10.40
C GLY A 61 5.96 -7.64 -9.09
N TYR A 62 6.66 -8.58 -8.46
CA TYR A 62 6.23 -9.27 -7.26
C TYR A 62 6.84 -8.67 -5.99
N GLU A 63 6.35 -9.09 -4.82
CA GLU A 63 6.75 -8.55 -3.50
C GLU A 63 8.20 -8.85 -3.11
N ASP A 64 8.82 -9.84 -3.72
CA ASP A 64 10.20 -10.27 -3.50
C ASP A 64 11.22 -9.61 -4.45
N GLU A 65 10.73 -8.88 -5.45
CA GLU A 65 11.54 -8.13 -6.40
C GLU A 65 11.75 -6.69 -5.93
N VAL A 66 12.97 -6.16 -6.09
CA VAL A 66 13.23 -4.74 -5.81
C VAL A 66 12.57 -3.88 -6.89
N GLN A 67 11.61 -3.09 -6.48
CA GLN A 67 10.77 -2.28 -7.36
C GLN A 67 10.89 -0.79 -7.03
N ARG A 68 10.54 0.04 -8.01
CA ARG A 68 10.45 1.49 -7.85
C ARG A 68 8.99 1.91 -7.64
N PHE A 69 8.84 3.00 -6.95
CA PHE A 69 7.57 3.69 -6.82
C PHE A 69 7.26 4.47 -8.11
N HIS A 70 6.02 4.33 -8.61
CA HIS A 70 5.50 5.02 -9.78
C HIS A 70 4.57 6.16 -9.37
N LEU A 71 5.07 7.40 -9.42
CA LEU A 71 4.33 8.60 -9.05
C LEU A 71 3.08 8.83 -9.92
N ASP A 72 3.18 8.56 -11.22
CA ASP A 72 2.06 8.65 -12.17
C ASP A 72 0.87 7.73 -11.81
N ARG A 73 1.16 6.55 -11.28
CA ARG A 73 0.12 5.62 -10.78
C ARG A 73 -0.49 6.12 -9.48
N PHE A 74 0.30 6.73 -8.61
CA PHE A 74 -0.20 7.38 -7.41
C PHE A 74 -1.17 8.52 -7.76
N GLU A 75 -0.82 9.38 -8.70
CA GLU A 75 -1.71 10.42 -9.22
C GLU A 75 -2.99 9.80 -9.83
N GLY A 76 -2.88 8.68 -10.53
CA GLY A 76 -4.02 7.91 -11.03
C GLY A 76 -4.97 7.44 -9.92
N ILE A 77 -4.44 6.98 -8.79
CA ILE A 77 -5.24 6.62 -7.59
C ILE A 77 -5.97 7.85 -7.06
N LEU A 78 -5.27 8.97 -6.88
CA LEU A 78 -5.87 10.21 -6.36
C LEU A 78 -6.97 10.72 -7.27
N LYS A 79 -6.71 10.74 -8.59
CA LYS A 79 -7.68 11.12 -9.61
C LYS A 79 -8.94 10.26 -9.54
N GLY A 80 -8.79 8.94 -9.56
CA GLY A 80 -9.93 8.02 -9.49
C GLY A 80 -10.73 8.18 -8.20
N TYR A 81 -10.04 8.42 -7.08
CA TYR A 81 -10.69 8.66 -5.80
C TYR A 81 -11.48 9.99 -5.79
N ALA A 82 -10.90 11.07 -6.29
CA ALA A 82 -11.56 12.36 -6.41
C ALA A 82 -12.76 12.29 -7.37
N GLU A 83 -12.62 11.67 -8.54
CA GLU A 83 -13.69 11.50 -9.53
C GLU A 83 -14.85 10.62 -9.03
N SER A 84 -14.61 9.73 -8.07
CA SER A 84 -15.67 8.91 -7.45
C SER A 84 -16.64 9.72 -6.59
N GLY A 85 -16.38 11.01 -6.35
CA GLY A 85 -17.14 11.86 -5.43
C GLY A 85 -16.84 11.61 -3.96
N SER A 86 -15.84 10.79 -3.65
CA SER A 86 -15.37 10.59 -2.29
C SER A 86 -14.62 11.81 -1.78
N THR A 87 -14.86 12.18 -0.52
CA THR A 87 -14.21 13.34 0.11
C THR A 87 -13.21 12.89 1.16
N LEU A 88 -12.08 13.59 1.22
CA LEU A 88 -11.09 13.49 2.29
C LEU A 88 -11.12 14.77 3.12
N CYS A 89 -10.99 14.66 4.43
CA CYS A 89 -10.78 15.85 5.27
C CYS A 89 -9.32 16.32 5.16
N SER A 90 -9.06 17.56 5.57
CA SER A 90 -7.71 18.16 5.47
C SER A 90 -6.64 17.32 6.19
N ASP A 91 -6.97 16.69 7.33
CA ASP A 91 -6.03 15.82 8.05
C ASP A 91 -5.71 14.54 7.26
N GLU A 92 -6.68 13.99 6.52
CA GLU A 92 -6.48 12.84 5.64
C GLU A 92 -5.62 13.24 4.43
N VAL A 93 -5.89 14.37 3.80
CA VAL A 93 -5.11 14.90 2.67
C VAL A 93 -3.65 15.12 3.09
N ASN A 94 -3.42 15.81 4.21
CA ASN A 94 -2.09 16.06 4.76
C ASN A 94 -1.32 14.79 5.13
N ALA A 95 -2.02 13.68 5.40
CA ALA A 95 -1.42 12.41 5.78
C ALA A 95 -1.29 11.41 4.62
N LEU A 96 -1.84 11.69 3.43
CA LEU A 96 -1.84 10.78 2.27
C LEU A 96 -0.46 10.25 1.92
N TRP A 97 0.56 11.13 1.89
CA TRP A 97 1.92 10.75 1.56
C TRP A 97 2.52 9.68 2.50
N MET A 98 2.00 9.59 3.73
CA MET A 98 2.45 8.59 4.72
C MET A 98 1.77 7.24 4.55
N ALA A 99 0.60 7.19 3.90
CA ALA A 99 -0.23 6.00 3.84
C ALA A 99 0.50 4.83 3.17
N GLY A 100 1.04 5.04 1.96
CA GLY A 100 1.80 4.02 1.23
C GLY A 100 3.03 3.52 1.98
N PRO A 101 3.97 4.40 2.39
CA PRO A 101 5.14 3.99 3.16
C PRO A 101 4.78 3.26 4.46
N MET A 102 3.75 3.69 5.18
CA MET A 102 3.34 3.06 6.45
C MET A 102 2.87 1.62 6.23
N ILE A 103 1.95 1.37 5.29
CA ILE A 103 1.45 0.02 4.99
C ILE A 103 2.57 -0.86 4.43
N THR A 104 3.43 -0.31 3.59
CA THR A 104 4.58 -1.03 3.04
C THR A 104 5.56 -1.48 4.14
N LEU A 105 5.85 -0.61 5.11
CA LEU A 105 6.70 -0.95 6.27
C LEU A 105 6.01 -1.92 7.23
N GLU A 106 4.69 -1.82 7.40
CA GLU A 106 3.93 -2.79 8.19
C GLU A 106 4.04 -4.19 7.57
N LEU A 107 3.81 -4.32 6.25
CA LEU A 107 3.97 -5.60 5.55
C LEU A 107 5.41 -6.12 5.61
N SER A 108 6.41 -5.23 5.44
CA SER A 108 7.82 -5.60 5.62
C SER A 108 8.08 -6.18 7.01
N SER A 109 7.47 -5.61 8.07
CA SER A 109 7.62 -6.10 9.44
C SER A 109 6.99 -7.48 9.64
N ARG A 110 5.87 -7.77 8.96
CA ARG A 110 5.23 -9.10 8.97
C ARG A 110 6.10 -10.15 8.29
N PHE A 111 6.71 -9.82 7.14
CA PHE A 111 7.69 -10.70 6.52
C PHE A 111 8.92 -10.92 7.41
N ALA A 112 9.44 -9.88 8.06
CA ALA A 112 10.56 -10.00 9.01
C ALA A 112 10.21 -10.93 10.18
N ARG A 113 9.00 -10.84 10.71
CA ARG A 113 8.50 -11.74 11.75
C ARG A 113 8.48 -13.18 11.26
N ASP A 114 7.96 -13.44 10.06
CA ASP A 114 7.86 -14.78 9.50
C ASP A 114 9.21 -15.39 9.08
N VAL A 115 10.25 -14.56 8.88
CA VAL A 115 11.65 -15.05 8.78
C VAL A 115 12.07 -15.75 10.08
N LEU A 116 11.56 -15.33 11.22
CA LEU A 116 11.89 -15.89 12.53
C LEU A 116 10.96 -17.05 12.90
N GLU A 117 9.65 -16.90 12.69
CA GLU A 117 8.61 -17.84 13.09
C GLU A 117 8.40 -18.98 12.07
N ASP A 118 8.58 -18.70 10.77
CA ASP A 118 8.51 -19.66 9.65
C ASP A 118 7.17 -20.40 9.53
N GLU A 119 6.04 -19.70 9.74
CA GLU A 119 4.73 -20.35 9.87
C GLU A 119 3.65 -19.81 8.94
N TYR A 120 3.70 -18.52 8.56
CA TYR A 120 2.52 -17.80 8.05
C TYR A 120 2.45 -17.71 6.53
N PHE A 121 3.47 -17.13 5.88
CA PHE A 121 3.41 -16.88 4.45
C PHE A 121 3.79 -18.09 3.61
N ALA A 122 3.02 -18.42 2.59
CA ALA A 122 3.44 -19.35 1.57
C ALA A 122 4.70 -18.84 0.84
N TYR A 123 5.51 -19.73 0.28
CA TYR A 123 6.69 -19.36 -0.51
C TYR A 123 6.73 -20.11 -1.84
N ASP A 124 7.40 -19.52 -2.81
CA ASP A 124 7.63 -20.16 -4.11
C ASP A 124 8.82 -21.11 -4.01
N GLN A 125 8.51 -22.41 -4.01
CA GLN A 125 9.50 -23.49 -3.94
C GLN A 125 10.32 -23.65 -5.23
N THR A 126 9.89 -23.02 -6.32
CA THR A 126 10.61 -23.08 -7.59
C THR A 126 11.73 -22.04 -7.67
N GLN A 127 11.65 -20.98 -6.87
CA GLN A 127 12.61 -19.88 -6.86
C GLN A 127 13.43 -19.78 -5.58
N TYR A 128 12.92 -20.31 -4.47
CA TYR A 128 13.55 -20.17 -3.15
C TYR A 128 13.72 -21.52 -2.45
N ASP A 129 14.87 -21.71 -1.82
CA ASP A 129 15.20 -22.90 -1.06
C ASP A 129 14.40 -23.04 0.25
N SER A 130 13.82 -21.95 0.74
CA SER A 130 13.04 -21.95 1.97
C SER A 130 12.08 -20.75 2.05
N ARG A 131 11.03 -20.88 2.88
CA ARG A 131 10.13 -19.77 3.23
C ARG A 131 10.91 -18.59 3.81
N ARG A 132 11.89 -18.83 4.66
CA ARG A 132 12.75 -17.81 5.25
C ARG A 132 13.50 -17.01 4.19
N ALA A 133 14.07 -17.68 3.19
CA ALA A 133 14.78 -17.02 2.08
C ALA A 133 13.83 -16.12 1.29
N HIS A 134 12.64 -16.61 0.94
CA HIS A 134 11.62 -15.85 0.22
C HIS A 134 11.13 -14.63 1.04
N ASN A 135 10.79 -14.84 2.32
CA ASN A 135 10.32 -13.74 3.17
C ASN A 135 11.41 -12.71 3.47
N LEU A 136 12.67 -13.11 3.50
CA LEU A 136 13.79 -12.16 3.59
C LEU A 136 13.91 -11.29 2.34
N ALA A 137 13.68 -11.86 1.15
CA ALA A 137 13.64 -11.12 -0.11
C ALA A 137 12.46 -10.12 -0.11
N ARG A 138 11.26 -10.57 0.23
CA ARG A 138 10.05 -9.73 0.37
C ARG A 138 10.26 -8.59 1.37
N MET A 139 10.78 -8.89 2.55
CA MET A 139 11.07 -7.88 3.58
C MET A 139 11.97 -6.77 3.03
N LYS A 140 13.08 -7.14 2.38
CA LYS A 140 14.03 -6.19 1.80
C LYS A 140 13.39 -5.36 0.69
N SER A 141 12.69 -6.01 -0.23
CA SER A 141 11.98 -5.33 -1.33
C SER A 141 10.98 -4.29 -0.81
N MET A 142 10.17 -4.64 0.20
CA MET A 142 9.24 -3.69 0.82
C MET A 142 9.95 -2.53 1.52
N MET A 143 11.11 -2.76 2.13
CA MET A 143 11.91 -1.67 2.70
C MET A 143 12.41 -0.70 1.63
N TYR A 144 12.92 -1.20 0.50
CA TYR A 144 13.35 -0.38 -0.62
C TYR A 144 12.20 0.43 -1.22
N LEU A 145 11.04 -0.21 -1.42
CA LEU A 145 9.85 0.47 -1.93
C LEU A 145 9.39 1.60 -1.00
N ALA A 146 9.36 1.35 0.30
CA ALA A 146 8.99 2.38 1.28
C ALA A 146 9.99 3.55 1.30
N GLU A 147 11.29 3.26 1.17
CA GLU A 147 12.32 4.29 1.07
C GLU A 147 12.18 5.13 -0.20
N ASP A 148 11.89 4.49 -1.34
CA ASP A 148 11.68 5.17 -2.61
C ASP A 148 10.42 6.07 -2.56
N MET A 149 9.31 5.59 -1.98
CA MET A 149 8.13 6.44 -1.70
C MET A 149 8.47 7.65 -0.83
N LEU A 150 9.30 7.47 0.20
CA LEU A 150 9.70 8.57 1.09
C LEU A 150 10.59 9.60 0.37
N ASN A 151 11.35 9.19 -0.62
CA ASN A 151 12.12 10.11 -1.48
C ASN A 151 11.21 10.97 -2.36
N HIS A 152 10.01 10.48 -2.72
CA HIS A 152 8.98 11.22 -3.48
C HIS A 152 7.96 11.96 -2.58
N ARG A 153 8.28 12.15 -1.31
CA ARG A 153 7.35 12.76 -0.33
C ARG A 153 6.78 14.09 -0.79
N ASN A 154 7.61 14.98 -1.32
CA ASN A 154 7.17 16.34 -1.67
C ASN A 154 6.22 16.32 -2.85
N GLU A 155 6.53 15.51 -3.86
CA GLU A 155 5.68 15.32 -5.04
C GLU A 155 4.35 14.67 -4.66
N MET A 156 4.35 13.71 -3.73
CA MET A 156 3.12 13.10 -3.21
C MET A 156 2.24 14.10 -2.44
N ILE A 157 2.85 15.01 -1.67
CA ILE A 157 2.11 16.06 -0.95
C ILE A 157 1.49 17.04 -1.94
N GLU A 158 2.26 17.49 -2.93
CA GLU A 158 1.79 18.41 -3.98
C GLU A 158 0.61 17.80 -4.75
N ALA A 159 0.77 16.58 -5.25
CA ALA A 159 -0.31 15.88 -5.94
C ALA A 159 -1.56 15.71 -5.06
N ALA A 160 -1.41 15.38 -3.76
CA ALA A 160 -2.55 15.25 -2.86
C ALA A 160 -3.36 16.54 -2.74
N HIS A 161 -2.70 17.69 -2.66
CA HIS A 161 -3.36 19.01 -2.61
C HIS A 161 -3.95 19.45 -3.96
N ASP A 162 -3.40 19.01 -5.08
CA ASP A 162 -3.94 19.30 -6.41
C ASP A 162 -5.28 18.58 -6.64
N TYR A 163 -5.42 17.35 -6.18
CA TYR A 163 -6.66 16.58 -6.33
C TYR A 163 -7.69 16.82 -5.22
N PHE A 164 -7.26 17.28 -4.03
CA PHE A 164 -8.12 17.54 -2.87
C PHE A 164 -7.78 18.93 -2.27
N PRO A 165 -8.17 20.03 -2.95
CA PRO A 165 -7.86 21.39 -2.54
C PRO A 165 -8.56 21.83 -1.23
#